data_6193d45bb34075ecd38592b3c2acb64f
#
_entry.id   6193d45bb34075ecd38592b3c2acb64f
#
_cell.length_a   1.000
_cell.length_b   1.000
_cell.length_c   1.000
_cell.angle_alpha   90.00
_cell.angle_beta   90.00
_cell.angle_gamma   90.00
#
_symmetry.space_group_name_H-M   'P 1'
#
loop_
_entity.id
_entity.type
_entity.pdbx_description
1 polymer ?
#
loop_
_entity_poly.entity_id
_entity_poly.type
_entity_poly.pdbx_seq_one_letter_code
_entity_poly.pdbx_strand_id
1 'polypeptide(L)'
;FDYRGEPNPLEYPAHESEFGILDYCGFMKDEAWYLKSVWTDKPVLHIFPHWNLQGHEGETVEIWAYSNCDEVELIVNGKKLGRQTMPKNGHLKWQAVYQPGKVVAIGYKNGKRMLTQQVETTKSAYKIVMKTDRQTISADGRDVAVVTVEVQDTKGRIVPDACPMLTFKLAGDGRILGVGNGDPSYLGADHPNHNDCHEFSIPAFNGLAQVIIQSSRNSSALQLSGEANKLKTGELTINAK
;
A
#
# COMPACT_ATOMS: atom_id res chain seq x y z
N PHE A 1 -12.86 -4.53 -5.31
CA PHE A 1 -12.61 -3.20 -4.72
C PHE A 1 -13.58 -2.96 -3.58
N ASP A 2 -13.14 -2.23 -2.56
CA ASP A 2 -14.05 -1.51 -1.69
C ASP A 2 -14.88 -0.56 -2.56
N TYR A 3 -16.13 -0.35 -2.21
CA TYR A 3 -17.06 0.36 -3.06
C TYR A 3 -17.68 1.56 -2.32
N ARG A 4 -17.51 2.75 -2.90
CA ARG A 4 -18.10 3.98 -2.37
C ARG A 4 -19.61 3.99 -2.61
N GLY A 5 -20.38 4.39 -1.60
CA GLY A 5 -21.83 4.50 -1.68
C GLY A 5 -22.58 3.19 -1.43
N GLU A 6 -21.90 2.05 -1.29
CA GLU A 6 -22.51 0.83 -0.82
C GLU A 6 -22.70 0.91 0.71
N PRO A 7 -23.90 0.73 1.24
CA PRO A 7 -24.12 0.82 2.67
C PRO A 7 -23.38 -0.32 3.37
N ASN A 8 -22.50 0.03 4.29
CA ASN A 8 -21.98 -0.93 5.24
C ASN A 8 -23.14 -1.40 6.13
N PRO A 9 -23.41 -2.70 6.24
CA PRO A 9 -24.52 -3.20 7.05
C PRO A 9 -24.34 -2.95 8.56
N LEU A 10 -23.16 -2.51 8.99
CA LEU A 10 -22.82 -2.42 10.41
C LEU A 10 -23.25 -1.11 11.06
N GLU A 11 -23.11 0.04 10.39
CA GLU A 11 -23.48 1.33 10.96
C GLU A 11 -23.84 2.38 9.89
N TYR A 12 -24.76 3.28 10.21
CA TYR A 12 -25.11 4.43 9.36
C TYR A 12 -24.57 5.73 10.01
N PRO A 13 -24.07 6.66 9.23
CA PRO A 13 -23.96 6.64 7.76
C PRO A 13 -22.72 5.87 7.28
N ALA A 14 -22.93 4.75 6.58
CA ALA A 14 -21.86 4.06 5.92
C ALA A 14 -21.48 4.82 4.64
N HIS A 15 -20.20 5.07 4.47
CA HIS A 15 -19.66 5.85 3.37
C HIS A 15 -19.09 4.96 2.27
N GLU A 16 -18.49 3.85 2.67
CA GLU A 16 -17.83 2.88 1.81
C GLU A 16 -18.04 1.47 2.35
N SER A 17 -18.00 0.47 1.46
CA SER A 17 -17.87 -0.92 1.87
C SER A 17 -16.40 -1.27 2.09
N GLU A 18 -16.13 -2.17 3.03
CA GLU A 18 -14.79 -2.67 3.33
C GLU A 18 -14.59 -4.14 2.93
N PHE A 19 -15.53 -4.69 2.15
CA PHE A 19 -15.53 -6.11 1.77
C PHE A 19 -14.65 -6.43 0.57
N GLY A 20 -14.08 -5.42 -0.08
CA GLY A 20 -13.18 -5.61 -1.21
C GLY A 20 -11.88 -6.28 -0.80
N ILE A 21 -11.29 -7.05 -1.70
CA ILE A 21 -9.92 -7.57 -1.57
C ILE A 21 -8.85 -6.54 -1.97
N LEU A 22 -9.28 -5.48 -2.62
CA LEU A 22 -8.53 -4.27 -2.87
C LEU A 22 -9.29 -3.12 -2.20
N ASP A 23 -8.57 -2.14 -1.69
CA ASP A 23 -9.21 -0.90 -1.26
C ASP A 23 -9.69 -0.07 -2.47
N TYR A 24 -10.36 1.04 -2.25
CA TYR A 24 -10.92 1.83 -3.34
C TYR A 24 -9.83 2.60 -4.16
N CYS A 25 -8.60 2.66 -3.67
CA CYS A 25 -7.43 3.12 -4.42
C CYS A 25 -6.77 1.99 -5.23
N GLY A 26 -7.22 0.74 -5.05
CA GLY A 26 -6.67 -0.43 -5.74
C GLY A 26 -5.46 -1.04 -5.03
N PHE A 27 -5.14 -0.64 -3.81
CA PHE A 27 -4.10 -1.30 -3.03
C PHE A 27 -4.59 -2.66 -2.54
N MET A 28 -3.71 -3.66 -2.66
CA MET A 28 -4.03 -5.03 -2.26
C MET A 28 -4.12 -5.16 -0.73
N LYS A 29 -5.24 -5.67 -0.24
CA LYS A 29 -5.38 -6.15 1.13
C LYS A 29 -4.81 -7.57 1.28
N ASP A 30 -4.71 -8.08 2.51
CA ASP A 30 -4.13 -9.40 2.75
C ASP A 30 -4.91 -10.52 2.05
N GLU A 31 -6.24 -10.43 1.95
CA GLU A 31 -7.11 -11.39 1.27
C GLU A 31 -6.82 -11.50 -0.23
N ALA A 32 -6.35 -10.43 -0.87
CA ALA A 32 -5.96 -10.47 -2.27
C ALA A 32 -4.78 -11.43 -2.50
N TRP A 33 -3.87 -11.52 -1.54
CA TRP A 33 -2.74 -12.44 -1.59
C TRP A 33 -3.19 -13.91 -1.42
N TYR A 34 -4.23 -14.15 -0.60
CA TYR A 34 -4.84 -15.48 -0.53
C TYR A 34 -5.38 -15.90 -1.90
N LEU A 35 -6.24 -15.08 -2.52
CA LEU A 35 -6.80 -15.38 -3.83
C LEU A 35 -5.70 -15.55 -4.89
N LYS A 36 -4.70 -14.67 -4.87
CA LYS A 36 -3.55 -14.79 -5.77
C LYS A 36 -2.80 -16.11 -5.58
N SER A 37 -2.67 -16.61 -4.35
CA SER A 37 -2.01 -17.89 -4.09
C SER A 37 -2.79 -19.10 -4.62
N VAL A 38 -4.12 -18.97 -4.75
CA VAL A 38 -5.00 -20.05 -5.24
C VAL A 38 -5.17 -19.99 -6.77
N TRP A 39 -5.13 -18.80 -7.37
CA TRP A 39 -5.48 -18.59 -8.77
C TRP A 39 -4.29 -18.47 -9.73
N THR A 40 -3.05 -18.48 -9.25
CA THR A 40 -1.87 -18.38 -10.11
C THR A 40 -0.88 -19.51 -9.87
N ASP A 41 -0.20 -19.91 -10.94
CA ASP A 41 0.94 -20.84 -10.89
C ASP A 41 2.26 -20.13 -10.56
N LYS A 42 2.29 -18.78 -10.60
CA LYS A 42 3.46 -18.01 -10.20
C LYS A 42 3.67 -18.15 -8.70
N PRO A 43 4.91 -18.29 -8.21
CA PRO A 43 5.16 -18.39 -6.78
C PRO A 43 4.61 -17.21 -6.00
N VAL A 44 3.83 -17.50 -4.96
CA VAL A 44 3.24 -16.53 -4.04
C VAL A 44 3.62 -16.91 -2.63
N LEU A 45 4.05 -15.92 -1.85
CA LEU A 45 4.22 -16.02 -0.41
C LEU A 45 3.93 -14.64 0.18
N HIS A 46 2.99 -14.55 1.09
CA HIS A 46 2.62 -13.33 1.79
C HIS A 46 2.49 -13.63 3.28
N ILE A 47 3.12 -12.81 4.11
CA ILE A 47 3.06 -12.88 5.57
C ILE A 47 2.53 -11.59 6.14
N PHE A 48 1.72 -11.72 7.17
CA PHE A 48 1.12 -10.60 7.89
C PHE A 48 0.87 -10.98 9.37
N PRO A 49 0.63 -10.02 10.25
CA PRO A 49 0.57 -8.58 10.03
C PRO A 49 1.95 -7.97 9.74
N HIS A 50 1.96 -6.66 9.45
CA HIS A 50 3.20 -5.89 9.47
C HIS A 50 3.86 -5.97 10.86
N TRP A 51 5.17 -5.61 10.94
CA TRP A 51 5.93 -5.79 12.19
C TRP A 51 6.24 -4.45 12.88
N ASN A 52 5.30 -3.48 12.75
CA ASN A 52 5.29 -2.21 13.49
C ASN A 52 4.15 -2.27 14.53
N LEU A 53 4.42 -2.90 15.66
CA LEU A 53 3.45 -3.07 16.75
C LEU A 53 3.98 -2.41 18.02
N GLN A 54 4.39 -1.16 17.90
CA GLN A 54 4.95 -0.38 19.03
C GLN A 54 3.94 -0.34 20.19
N GLY A 55 4.43 -0.64 21.39
CA GLY A 55 3.64 -0.69 22.62
C GLY A 55 3.09 -2.08 22.94
N HIS A 56 3.31 -3.09 22.08
CA HIS A 56 2.90 -4.49 22.25
C HIS A 56 4.12 -5.41 22.50
N GLU A 57 5.27 -4.84 22.89
CA GLU A 57 6.48 -5.62 23.16
C GLU A 57 6.24 -6.63 24.29
N GLY A 58 6.54 -7.89 24.03
CA GLY A 58 6.30 -9.00 24.95
C GLY A 58 4.96 -9.70 24.79
N GLU A 59 4.02 -9.14 24.02
CA GLU A 59 2.74 -9.79 23.73
C GLU A 59 2.90 -10.88 22.67
N THR A 60 2.01 -11.87 22.70
CA THR A 60 1.96 -12.92 21.67
C THR A 60 1.17 -12.44 20.48
N VAL A 61 1.80 -12.48 19.32
CA VAL A 61 1.20 -12.11 18.01
C VAL A 61 1.07 -13.36 17.15
N GLU A 62 -0.10 -13.53 16.53
CA GLU A 62 -0.32 -14.56 15.53
C GLU A 62 0.16 -14.05 14.16
N ILE A 63 1.05 -14.80 13.53
CA ILE A 63 1.58 -14.50 12.19
C ILE A 63 0.98 -15.48 11.21
N TRP A 64 0.42 -14.96 10.12
CA TRP A 64 -0.20 -15.76 9.07
C TRP A 64 0.68 -15.78 7.81
N ALA A 65 0.51 -16.84 7.02
CA ALA A 65 1.08 -16.92 5.69
C ALA A 65 0.09 -17.48 4.67
N TYR A 66 -0.03 -16.78 3.54
CA TYR A 66 -0.68 -17.25 2.32
C TYR A 66 0.38 -17.64 1.30
N SER A 67 0.27 -18.82 0.70
CA SER A 67 1.27 -19.29 -0.27
C SER A 67 0.70 -20.38 -1.17
N ASN A 68 1.30 -20.52 -2.37
CA ASN A 68 1.15 -21.69 -3.24
C ASN A 68 2.43 -22.57 -3.27
N CYS A 69 3.32 -22.37 -2.30
CA CYS A 69 4.43 -23.29 -2.04
C CYS A 69 3.91 -24.56 -1.33
N ASP A 70 4.71 -25.64 -1.37
CA ASP A 70 4.36 -26.88 -0.65
C ASP A 70 4.54 -26.75 0.86
N GLU A 71 5.55 -25.95 1.26
CA GLU A 71 5.89 -25.72 2.67
C GLU A 71 6.41 -24.30 2.88
N VAL A 72 6.26 -23.78 4.09
CA VAL A 72 6.78 -22.48 4.50
C VAL A 72 7.51 -22.61 5.85
N GLU A 73 8.72 -22.08 5.95
CA GLU A 73 9.49 -21.93 7.18
C GLU A 73 9.40 -20.47 7.66
N LEU A 74 9.11 -20.28 8.96
CA LEU A 74 9.07 -18.96 9.56
C LEU A 74 10.23 -18.74 10.51
N ILE A 75 10.83 -17.55 10.45
CA ILE A 75 11.96 -17.12 11.28
C ILE A 75 11.63 -15.74 11.83
N VAL A 76 11.64 -15.56 13.15
CA VAL A 76 11.41 -14.29 13.84
C VAL A 76 12.64 -13.90 14.60
N ASN A 77 13.24 -12.75 14.29
CA ASN A 77 14.46 -12.25 14.94
C ASN A 77 15.58 -13.30 14.99
N GLY A 78 15.76 -14.08 13.92
CA GLY A 78 16.76 -15.15 13.81
C GLY A 78 16.36 -16.47 14.44
N LYS A 79 15.27 -16.52 15.23
CA LYS A 79 14.75 -17.77 15.81
C LYS A 79 13.81 -18.46 14.84
N LYS A 80 14.11 -19.72 14.49
CA LYS A 80 13.23 -20.55 13.66
C LYS A 80 12.01 -20.98 14.47
N LEU A 81 10.82 -20.74 13.93
CA LEU A 81 9.55 -21.18 14.50
C LEU A 81 9.02 -22.46 13.86
N GLY A 82 9.80 -23.02 12.95
CA GLY A 82 9.50 -24.28 12.27
C GLY A 82 9.03 -24.10 10.84
N ARG A 83 8.99 -25.24 10.15
CA ARG A 83 8.54 -25.41 8.78
C ARG A 83 7.24 -26.20 8.80
N GLN A 84 6.22 -25.70 8.11
CA GLN A 84 4.90 -26.30 8.05
C GLN A 84 4.52 -26.60 6.60
N THR A 85 3.80 -27.71 6.39
CA THR A 85 3.22 -28.05 5.07
C THR A 85 2.00 -27.17 4.81
N MET A 86 1.93 -26.61 3.61
CA MET A 86 0.84 -25.73 3.20
C MET A 86 -0.43 -26.56 2.94
N PRO A 87 -1.54 -26.29 3.66
CA PRO A 87 -2.80 -26.99 3.36
C PRO A 87 -3.39 -26.47 2.04
N LYS A 88 -4.02 -27.37 1.29
CA LYS A 88 -4.68 -26.98 0.04
C LYS A 88 -5.79 -25.96 0.34
N ASN A 89 -5.77 -24.82 -0.39
CA ASN A 89 -6.74 -23.73 -0.23
C ASN A 89 -6.83 -23.23 1.22
N GLY A 90 -5.74 -23.24 1.94
CA GLY A 90 -5.68 -22.82 3.33
C GLY A 90 -4.59 -21.79 3.59
N HIS A 91 -4.20 -21.69 4.83
CA HIS A 91 -3.16 -20.77 5.30
C HIS A 91 -2.37 -21.43 6.45
N LEU A 92 -1.24 -20.85 6.76
CA LEU A 92 -0.42 -21.27 7.90
C LEU A 92 -0.43 -20.20 8.98
N LYS A 93 -0.24 -20.65 10.23
CA LYS A 93 -0.21 -19.80 11.41
C LYS A 93 0.95 -20.16 12.33
N TRP A 94 1.55 -19.14 12.91
CA TRP A 94 2.55 -19.27 13.99
C TRP A 94 2.24 -18.26 15.08
N GLN A 95 2.66 -18.59 16.30
CA GLN A 95 2.63 -17.67 17.43
C GLN A 95 4.05 -17.22 17.73
N ALA A 96 4.26 -15.91 17.90
CA ALA A 96 5.53 -15.33 18.27
C ALA A 96 5.36 -14.24 19.31
N VAL A 97 6.28 -14.15 20.26
CA VAL A 97 6.35 -12.99 21.15
C VAL A 97 6.90 -11.81 20.36
N TYR A 98 6.11 -10.72 20.31
CA TYR A 98 6.53 -9.54 19.58
C TYR A 98 7.75 -8.88 20.24
N GLN A 99 8.73 -8.62 19.44
CA GLN A 99 9.84 -7.72 19.69
C GLN A 99 10.18 -7.02 18.35
N PRO A 100 10.52 -5.72 18.37
CA PRO A 100 10.96 -5.04 17.16
C PRO A 100 12.07 -5.82 16.45
N GLY A 101 12.01 -5.90 15.14
CA GLY A 101 12.98 -6.64 14.36
C GLY A 101 12.44 -7.14 13.02
N LYS A 102 12.65 -8.43 12.73
CA LYS A 102 12.39 -9.00 11.42
C LYS A 102 11.65 -10.32 11.50
N VAL A 103 10.62 -10.47 10.68
CA VAL A 103 9.97 -11.75 10.36
C VAL A 103 10.32 -12.13 8.93
N VAL A 104 10.81 -13.34 8.74
CA VAL A 104 11.19 -13.88 7.43
C VAL A 104 10.46 -15.19 7.20
N ALA A 105 9.75 -15.28 6.08
CA ALA A 105 9.18 -16.53 5.60
C ALA A 105 9.94 -17.02 4.38
N ILE A 106 10.19 -18.33 4.31
CA ILE A 106 10.85 -19.00 3.20
C ILE A 106 9.88 -20.04 2.65
N GLY A 107 9.46 -19.88 1.40
CA GLY A 107 8.63 -20.84 0.68
C GLY A 107 9.45 -21.87 -0.04
N TYR A 108 9.02 -23.14 0.02
CA TYR A 108 9.66 -24.29 -0.62
C TYR A 108 8.68 -24.99 -1.57
N LYS A 109 9.17 -25.45 -2.70
CA LYS A 109 8.43 -26.28 -3.65
C LYS A 109 9.32 -27.43 -4.10
N ASN A 110 8.79 -28.67 -4.05
CA ASN A 110 9.56 -29.89 -4.34
C ASN A 110 10.88 -29.93 -3.52
N GLY A 111 10.83 -29.56 -2.25
CA GLY A 111 11.98 -29.52 -1.33
C GLY A 111 13.00 -28.39 -1.59
N LYS A 112 12.83 -27.59 -2.64
CA LYS A 112 13.75 -26.49 -3.00
C LYS A 112 13.17 -25.14 -2.57
N ARG A 113 14.05 -24.26 -2.07
CA ARG A 113 13.69 -22.87 -1.77
C ARG A 113 13.28 -22.16 -3.06
N MET A 114 12.10 -21.57 -3.05
CA MET A 114 11.51 -20.84 -4.19
C MET A 114 11.58 -19.34 -4.03
N LEU A 115 11.12 -18.82 -2.88
CA LEU A 115 11.07 -17.41 -2.63
C LEU A 115 11.18 -17.12 -1.13
N THR A 116 11.43 -15.86 -0.82
CA THR A 116 11.50 -15.37 0.55
C THR A 116 10.74 -14.06 0.61
N GLN A 117 9.92 -13.93 1.64
CA GLN A 117 9.30 -12.66 2.00
C GLN A 117 9.75 -12.25 3.40
N GLN A 118 9.82 -10.97 3.63
CA GLN A 118 10.10 -10.43 4.96
C GLN A 118 9.26 -9.21 5.26
N VAL A 119 8.86 -9.07 6.51
CA VAL A 119 8.39 -7.84 7.12
C VAL A 119 9.36 -7.44 8.23
N GLU A 120 9.54 -6.16 8.44
CA GLU A 120 10.56 -5.66 9.37
C GLU A 120 10.03 -4.39 10.04
N THR A 121 10.22 -4.26 11.34
CA THR A 121 9.93 -3.01 12.05
C THR A 121 10.69 -1.87 11.39
N THR A 122 9.95 -0.87 10.93
CA THR A 122 10.52 0.29 10.24
C THR A 122 11.12 1.26 11.23
N LYS A 123 11.90 2.20 10.75
CA LYS A 123 12.21 3.43 11.46
C LYS A 123 11.06 4.43 11.27
N SER A 124 11.14 5.55 11.98
CA SER A 124 10.21 6.66 11.80
C SER A 124 10.14 7.10 10.33
N ALA A 125 8.97 7.57 9.92
CA ALA A 125 8.76 8.16 8.59
C ALA A 125 9.79 9.27 8.32
N TYR A 126 10.34 9.28 7.10
CA TYR A 126 11.45 10.14 6.74
C TYR A 126 11.24 10.91 5.43
N LYS A 127 10.67 10.26 4.43
CA LYS A 127 10.50 10.83 3.10
C LYS A 127 9.21 10.36 2.43
N ILE A 128 8.76 11.15 1.47
CA ILE A 128 7.69 10.79 0.53
C ILE A 128 8.35 10.30 -0.76
N VAL A 129 7.86 9.18 -1.29
CA VAL A 129 8.27 8.64 -2.59
C VAL A 129 7.02 8.50 -3.46
N MET A 130 7.10 8.98 -4.69
CA MET A 130 6.01 8.91 -5.65
C MET A 130 6.42 8.05 -6.84
N LYS A 131 5.50 7.20 -7.29
CA LYS A 131 5.66 6.31 -8.45
C LYS A 131 4.43 6.43 -9.33
N THR A 132 4.62 6.58 -10.62
CA THR A 132 3.52 6.64 -11.56
C THR A 132 3.36 5.32 -12.32
N ASP A 133 2.13 4.99 -12.69
CA ASP A 133 1.81 3.86 -13.57
C ASP A 133 2.41 4.05 -14.97
N ARG A 134 2.56 5.30 -15.41
CA ARG A 134 3.17 5.67 -16.70
C ARG A 134 3.87 7.03 -16.63
N GLN A 135 5.02 7.14 -17.28
CA GLN A 135 5.80 8.39 -17.29
C GLN A 135 5.40 9.35 -18.43
N THR A 136 4.58 8.89 -19.35
CA THR A 136 4.11 9.71 -20.49
C THR A 136 2.63 9.47 -20.70
N ILE A 137 1.86 10.55 -20.80
CA ILE A 137 0.43 10.57 -21.11
C ILE A 137 0.17 11.44 -22.34
N SER A 138 -1.01 11.29 -22.96
CA SER A 138 -1.42 12.11 -24.09
C SER A 138 -1.83 13.51 -23.63
N ALA A 139 -1.39 14.54 -24.36
CA ALA A 139 -1.82 15.93 -24.13
C ALA A 139 -3.18 16.20 -24.82
N ASP A 140 -4.20 15.42 -24.51
CA ASP A 140 -5.52 15.50 -25.13
C ASP A 140 -6.60 16.11 -24.22
N GLY A 141 -6.23 16.45 -22.97
CA GLY A 141 -7.14 16.97 -21.97
C GLY A 141 -8.02 15.90 -21.31
N ARG A 142 -7.72 14.62 -21.53
CA ARG A 142 -8.49 13.48 -20.99
C ARG A 142 -7.61 12.43 -20.33
N ASP A 143 -6.41 12.20 -20.89
CA ASP A 143 -5.51 11.17 -20.39
C ASP A 143 -5.00 11.51 -19.01
N VAL A 144 -4.80 10.49 -18.20
CA VAL A 144 -4.43 10.60 -16.78
C VAL A 144 -3.22 9.74 -16.45
N ALA A 145 -2.50 10.13 -15.41
CA ALA A 145 -1.54 9.30 -14.74
C ALA A 145 -1.98 9.06 -13.29
N VAL A 146 -1.83 7.82 -12.84
CA VAL A 146 -2.09 7.41 -11.46
C VAL A 146 -0.77 7.33 -10.71
N VAL A 147 -0.65 8.13 -9.66
CA VAL A 147 0.55 8.23 -8.84
C VAL A 147 0.33 7.58 -7.50
N THR A 148 1.05 6.49 -7.23
CA THR A 148 1.15 5.90 -5.90
C THR A 148 2.13 6.69 -5.06
N VAL A 149 1.75 7.03 -3.85
CA VAL A 149 2.54 7.78 -2.87
C VAL A 149 2.85 6.89 -1.69
N GLU A 150 4.12 6.80 -1.32
CA GLU A 150 4.62 5.98 -0.22
C GLU A 150 5.31 6.87 0.81
N VAL A 151 4.93 6.75 2.07
CA VAL A 151 5.65 7.30 3.21
C VAL A 151 6.70 6.29 3.64
N GLN A 152 7.96 6.62 3.45
CA GLN A 152 9.07 5.70 3.67
C GLN A 152 10.00 6.15 4.79
N ASP A 153 10.63 5.17 5.43
CA ASP A 153 11.73 5.39 6.37
C ASP A 153 13.08 5.65 5.67
N THR A 154 14.15 5.82 6.46
CA THR A 154 15.51 6.05 5.94
C THR A 154 16.08 4.87 5.16
N LYS A 155 15.52 3.66 5.29
CA LYS A 155 15.91 2.46 4.53
C LYS A 155 15.06 2.23 3.28
N GLY A 156 14.09 3.11 2.99
CA GLY A 156 13.20 2.98 1.84
C GLY A 156 12.07 1.98 2.03
N ARG A 157 11.71 1.65 3.26
CA ARG A 157 10.57 0.79 3.59
C ARG A 157 9.33 1.65 3.84
N ILE A 158 8.19 1.24 3.33
CA ILE A 158 6.90 1.86 3.66
C ILE A 158 6.68 1.71 5.17
N VAL A 159 6.29 2.80 5.82
CA VAL A 159 5.99 2.84 7.25
C VAL A 159 4.49 2.58 7.42
N PRO A 160 4.08 1.35 7.79
CA PRO A 160 2.69 0.90 7.67
C PRO A 160 1.73 1.49 8.71
N ASP A 161 2.24 2.22 9.68
CA ASP A 161 1.50 2.95 10.71
C ASP A 161 1.60 4.47 10.54
N ALA A 162 2.17 4.94 9.42
CA ALA A 162 2.30 6.36 9.14
C ALA A 162 1.03 6.92 8.49
N CYS A 163 0.46 7.96 9.10
CA CYS A 163 -0.71 8.69 8.60
C CYS A 163 -0.51 10.23 8.59
N PRO A 164 0.63 10.77 8.08
CA PRO A 164 0.82 12.19 8.01
C PRO A 164 -0.16 12.82 7.02
N MET A 165 -0.54 14.08 7.27
CA MET A 165 -1.22 14.91 6.26
C MET A 165 -0.24 15.17 5.12
N LEU A 166 -0.61 14.77 3.91
CA LEU A 166 0.12 14.98 2.67
C LEU A 166 -0.51 16.15 1.91
N THR A 167 0.30 17.08 1.43
CA THR A 167 -0.12 18.16 0.55
C THR A 167 0.56 17.98 -0.80
N PHE A 168 -0.24 17.85 -1.85
CA PHE A 168 0.23 17.70 -3.22
C PHE A 168 0.11 19.01 -3.96
N LYS A 169 1.15 19.37 -4.72
CA LYS A 169 1.16 20.55 -5.59
C LYS A 169 1.57 20.14 -6.99
N LEU A 170 0.81 20.56 -7.97
CA LEU A 170 1.04 20.30 -9.39
C LEU A 170 1.46 21.58 -10.10
N ALA A 171 2.63 21.57 -10.74
CA ALA A 171 3.08 22.59 -11.67
C ALA A 171 2.99 22.08 -13.11
N GLY A 172 2.70 22.98 -14.03
CA GLY A 172 2.46 22.69 -15.44
C GLY A 172 0.98 22.79 -15.82
N ASP A 173 0.68 22.63 -17.10
CA ASP A 173 -0.67 22.80 -17.65
C ASP A 173 -1.47 21.49 -17.56
N GLY A 174 -2.01 21.21 -16.39
CA GLY A 174 -2.80 20.05 -16.03
C GLY A 174 -3.51 20.29 -14.70
N ARG A 175 -4.11 19.25 -14.13
CA ARG A 175 -4.84 19.36 -12.86
C ARG A 175 -4.73 18.10 -12.01
N ILE A 176 -4.91 18.25 -10.72
CA ILE A 176 -5.21 17.14 -9.81
C ILE A 176 -6.69 16.80 -10.00
N LEU A 177 -6.98 15.61 -10.51
CA LEU A 177 -8.33 15.13 -10.74
C LEU A 177 -8.95 14.55 -9.48
N GLY A 178 -8.14 13.89 -8.66
CA GLY A 178 -8.55 13.28 -7.40
C GLY A 178 -7.37 12.79 -6.59
N VAL A 179 -7.63 12.50 -5.34
CA VAL A 179 -6.71 11.88 -4.39
C VAL A 179 -7.43 10.77 -3.64
N GLY A 180 -6.67 9.84 -3.06
CA GLY A 180 -7.23 8.78 -2.23
C GLY A 180 -6.16 8.24 -1.29
N ASN A 181 -6.59 7.60 -0.21
CA ASN A 181 -5.69 6.95 0.73
C ASN A 181 -6.06 5.49 1.04
N GLY A 182 -7.21 5.01 0.52
CA GLY A 182 -7.69 3.66 0.76
C GLY A 182 -8.34 3.43 2.12
N ASP A 183 -8.45 4.45 2.97
CA ASP A 183 -9.12 4.35 4.28
C ASP A 183 -10.65 4.35 4.09
N PRO A 184 -11.35 3.24 4.39
CA PRO A 184 -12.80 3.16 4.23
C PRO A 184 -13.57 4.05 5.21
N SER A 185 -12.92 4.53 6.27
CA SER A 185 -13.51 5.44 7.26
C SER A 185 -13.28 6.92 6.97
N TYR A 186 -12.52 7.25 5.91
CA TYR A 186 -12.21 8.63 5.58
C TYR A 186 -13.40 9.38 5.01
N LEU A 187 -13.89 10.38 5.73
CA LEU A 187 -15.05 11.22 5.36
C LEU A 187 -14.67 12.56 4.72
N GLY A 188 -13.37 12.83 4.56
CA GLY A 188 -12.90 14.07 3.94
C GLY A 188 -13.08 14.09 2.43
N ALA A 189 -12.77 15.23 1.82
CA ALA A 189 -12.79 15.37 0.37
C ALA A 189 -11.65 14.56 -0.27
N ASP A 190 -11.94 13.91 -1.39
CA ASP A 190 -11.00 13.13 -2.19
C ASP A 190 -10.92 13.64 -3.65
N HIS A 191 -11.75 14.59 -3.99
CA HIS A 191 -11.74 15.24 -5.30
C HIS A 191 -11.96 16.75 -5.14
N PRO A 192 -11.34 17.55 -6.01
CA PRO A 192 -11.51 18.99 -6.01
C PRO A 192 -12.94 19.42 -6.34
N ASN A 193 -13.39 20.49 -5.70
CA ASN A 193 -14.68 21.12 -6.00
C ASN A 193 -14.64 22.00 -7.26
N HIS A 194 -13.49 22.15 -7.91
CA HIS A 194 -13.29 23.01 -9.08
C HIS A 194 -12.33 22.35 -10.09
N ASN A 195 -12.45 22.76 -11.35
CA ASN A 195 -11.75 22.11 -12.46
C ASN A 195 -10.26 22.45 -12.59
N ASP A 196 -9.75 23.42 -11.87
CA ASP A 196 -8.36 23.92 -11.98
C ASP A 196 -7.57 23.67 -10.69
N CYS A 197 -7.70 22.48 -10.12
CA CYS A 197 -7.01 22.16 -8.88
C CYS A 197 -5.54 21.85 -9.12
N HIS A 198 -4.67 22.66 -8.52
CA HIS A 198 -3.23 22.47 -8.50
C HIS A 198 -2.68 22.14 -7.11
N GLU A 199 -3.48 22.18 -6.07
CA GLU A 199 -3.09 21.83 -4.72
C GLU A 199 -4.21 21.09 -4.00
N PHE A 200 -3.88 19.94 -3.38
CA PHE A 200 -4.83 19.15 -2.61
C PHE A 200 -4.16 18.43 -1.46
N SER A 201 -4.87 18.24 -0.35
CA SER A 201 -4.33 17.57 0.83
C SER A 201 -5.21 16.41 1.28
N ILE A 202 -4.56 15.30 1.69
CA ILE A 202 -5.21 14.12 2.25
C ILE A 202 -4.27 13.46 3.27
N PRO A 203 -4.75 12.87 4.38
CA PRO A 203 -3.90 12.06 5.23
C PRO A 203 -3.47 10.78 4.49
N ALA A 204 -2.23 10.34 4.68
CA ALA A 204 -1.85 8.99 4.31
C ALA A 204 -2.60 7.96 5.17
N PHE A 205 -2.81 6.78 4.65
CA PHE A 205 -3.34 5.63 5.37
C PHE A 205 -2.41 4.43 5.17
N ASN A 206 -1.97 3.81 6.25
CA ASN A 206 -1.00 2.71 6.21
C ASN A 206 0.29 3.06 5.42
N GLY A 207 0.71 4.34 5.49
CA GLY A 207 1.86 4.84 4.76
C GLY A 207 1.65 5.04 3.26
N LEU A 208 0.41 4.97 2.77
CA LEU A 208 0.05 5.04 1.36
C LEU A 208 -0.93 6.18 1.08
N ALA A 209 -0.89 6.69 -0.13
CA ALA A 209 -1.89 7.53 -0.75
C ALA A 209 -1.80 7.40 -2.29
N GLN A 210 -2.77 7.97 -2.98
CA GLN A 210 -2.84 7.99 -4.44
C GLN A 210 -3.23 9.39 -4.93
N VAL A 211 -2.64 9.81 -6.03
CA VAL A 211 -3.01 11.05 -6.72
C VAL A 211 -3.26 10.74 -8.19
N ILE A 212 -4.36 11.24 -8.72
CA ILE A 212 -4.68 11.15 -10.14
C ILE A 212 -4.48 12.54 -10.74
N ILE A 213 -3.60 12.64 -11.72
CA ILE A 213 -3.36 13.89 -12.45
C ILE A 213 -3.78 13.75 -13.91
N GLN A 214 -4.37 14.80 -14.44
CA GLN A 214 -4.88 14.87 -15.82
C GLN A 214 -4.11 15.93 -16.60
N SER A 215 -3.75 15.61 -17.84
CA SER A 215 -3.17 16.55 -18.78
C SER A 215 -4.20 17.58 -19.27
N SER A 216 -3.72 18.72 -19.74
CA SER A 216 -4.46 19.60 -20.65
C SER A 216 -4.03 19.35 -22.11
N ARG A 217 -4.66 20.07 -23.06
CA ARG A 217 -4.27 20.01 -24.47
C ARG A 217 -2.94 20.72 -24.77
N ASN A 218 -2.46 21.54 -23.86
CA ASN A 218 -1.22 22.31 -24.00
C ASN A 218 -0.10 21.77 -23.08
N SER A 219 -0.33 20.64 -22.40
CA SER A 219 0.64 20.06 -21.49
C SER A 219 1.93 19.66 -22.21
N SER A 220 3.06 19.91 -21.58
CA SER A 220 4.37 19.40 -22.02
C SER A 220 5.03 18.55 -20.93
N ALA A 221 5.06 19.05 -19.71
CA ALA A 221 5.53 18.34 -18.54
C ALA A 221 4.71 18.77 -17.32
N LEU A 222 4.33 17.80 -16.50
CA LEU A 222 3.61 17.99 -15.26
C LEU A 222 4.56 17.61 -14.12
N GLN A 223 4.79 18.53 -13.18
CA GLN A 223 5.63 18.30 -12.02
C GLN A 223 4.76 18.23 -10.77
N LEU A 224 4.70 17.06 -10.16
CA LEU A 224 3.99 16.82 -8.91
C LEU A 224 4.99 16.83 -7.76
N SER A 225 4.74 17.63 -6.73
CA SER A 225 5.42 17.55 -5.44
C SER A 225 4.46 17.08 -4.36
N GLY A 226 4.98 16.30 -3.41
CA GLY A 226 4.25 15.84 -2.22
C GLY A 226 5.01 16.27 -0.95
N GLU A 227 4.34 17.00 -0.08
CA GLU A 227 4.90 17.56 1.14
C GLU A 227 4.18 17.04 2.37
N ALA A 228 4.91 16.89 3.48
CA ALA A 228 4.34 16.64 4.81
C ALA A 228 5.29 17.18 5.88
N ASN A 229 4.75 17.49 7.05
CA ASN A 229 5.55 18.00 8.16
C ASN A 229 6.67 17.00 8.54
N LYS A 230 7.92 17.51 8.64
CA LYS A 230 9.13 16.74 9.02
C LYS A 230 9.53 15.61 8.06
N LEU A 231 8.92 15.50 6.89
CA LEU A 231 9.32 14.54 5.86
C LEU A 231 10.06 15.25 4.73
N LYS A 232 10.98 14.53 4.09
CA LYS A 232 11.56 15.00 2.83
C LYS A 232 10.48 14.96 1.74
N THR A 233 10.35 16.06 1.02
CA THR A 233 9.46 16.24 -0.13
C THR A 233 9.74 15.17 -1.19
N GLY A 234 8.69 14.59 -1.72
CA GLY A 234 8.75 13.75 -2.92
C GLY A 234 8.47 14.59 -4.16
N GLU A 235 9.14 14.29 -5.27
CA GLU A 235 8.94 14.96 -6.56
C GLU A 235 8.83 13.92 -7.68
N LEU A 236 7.97 14.19 -8.65
CA LEU A 236 7.75 13.35 -9.81
C LEU A 236 7.44 14.21 -11.04
N THR A 237 8.07 13.87 -12.17
CA THR A 237 7.77 14.50 -13.46
C THR A 237 7.07 13.50 -14.38
N ILE A 238 5.97 13.91 -15.00
CA ILE A 238 5.20 13.16 -16.01
C ILE A 238 5.20 13.99 -17.28
N ASN A 239 5.60 13.38 -18.39
CA ASN A 239 5.58 14.03 -19.70
C ASN A 239 4.20 13.93 -20.31
N ALA A 240 3.73 14.99 -20.98
CA ALA A 240 2.54 14.98 -21.81
C ALA A 240 2.91 15.29 -23.25
N LYS A 241 2.40 14.50 -24.21
CA LYS A 241 2.72 14.61 -25.64
C LYS A 241 1.47 14.47 -26.49
#